data_718b6b07eb16e3f9baf60bbf0758366a
#
_entry.id   718b6b07eb16e3f9baf60bbf0758366a
#
_cell.length_a   1.000
_cell.length_b   1.000
_cell.length_c   1.000
_cell.angle_alpha   90.00
_cell.angle_beta   90.00
_cell.angle_gamma   90.00
#
_symmetry.space_group_name_H-M   'P 1'
#
loop_
_entity.id
_entity.type
_entity.pdbx_description
1 polymer ?
#
loop_
_entity_poly.entity_id
_entity_poly.type
_entity_poly.pdbx_seq_one_letter_code
_entity_poly.pdbx_strand_id
1 'polypeptide(L)'
;VAEYVRMSTDLQIYSPINQSVAIAAYAEAHGMEVVRSYIDEGRSGLDLGGRDALQRLLRDVRSGNADYKAVLVYDVSRWGRFQNSDEAAYYEFICTRAGIRVCYVAEPFDNDGSPLAAILKGLKRTMAAEYSRELSGKVCAGQRRLANMGFHQGGLAGYGLRRMRVDKNGKPKGILNIGERKSLVTDRVILVPGPAPEVAIVLRIFNAYVSGRTAHQIATMLNEEGIRTHVGGKWRYSIVSNILTNEKYVGNAIYGRQSKRLKQSVTETPATDWARVDGAYMGVVPQALFLAASRRPPRRVARRTDEELLAPLRKILAREGTITERLIRAEPGVFCPRLYGVRFGGLRGVYARLGLELRTNLAYADIRARIAPWRETLTAFTCEMLSESGSVIERSGWAITVDRTWSVSFYVMQSSEYGNGLRWFIRRKPEPTDIVVFARMPMDGSIPMAYIVLPKSRFPTWPKMIYESNTPAIDSFSYPSLAILRDLARLSRSGSPLCT
;
A
#
# COMPACT_ATOMS: atom_id res chain seq x y z
N VAL A 1 -2.21 -8.59 34.64
CA VAL A 1 -3.01 -8.13 33.51
C VAL A 1 -2.19 -7.23 32.61
N ALA A 2 -2.61 -7.02 31.35
CA ALA A 2 -2.07 -5.98 30.49
C ALA A 2 -3.04 -4.82 30.39
N GLU A 3 -2.55 -3.60 30.12
CA GLU A 3 -3.37 -2.46 29.76
C GLU A 3 -3.25 -2.14 28.27
N TYR A 4 -4.38 -1.70 27.67
CA TYR A 4 -4.39 -1.12 26.35
C TYR A 4 -4.97 0.30 26.38
N VAL A 5 -4.14 1.26 25.98
CA VAL A 5 -4.46 2.69 26.00
C VAL A 5 -4.39 3.26 24.58
N ARG A 6 -5.37 4.09 24.20
CA ARG A 6 -5.39 4.71 22.88
C ARG A 6 -5.91 6.16 22.94
N MET A 7 -5.25 7.04 22.24
CA MET A 7 -5.76 8.39 21.96
C MET A 7 -5.83 8.68 20.45
N SER A 8 -6.72 9.58 20.05
CA SER A 8 -7.01 9.89 18.65
C SER A 8 -6.20 11.07 18.08
N THR A 9 -5.62 11.94 18.94
CA THR A 9 -4.85 13.12 18.53
C THR A 9 -3.76 13.42 19.53
N ASP A 10 -2.59 13.89 19.05
CA ASP A 10 -1.43 14.27 19.85
C ASP A 10 -1.69 15.48 20.79
N LEU A 11 -2.81 16.18 20.61
CA LEU A 11 -3.22 17.33 21.42
C LEU A 11 -3.91 16.95 22.75
N GLN A 12 -4.18 15.65 22.97
CA GLN A 12 -4.85 15.15 24.17
C GLN A 12 -3.87 14.43 25.11
N ILE A 13 -2.78 15.09 25.49
CA ILE A 13 -1.70 14.52 26.31
C ILE A 13 -2.22 13.90 27.62
N TYR A 14 -3.22 14.53 28.26
CA TYR A 14 -3.80 14.03 29.51
C TYR A 14 -4.72 12.81 29.34
N SER A 15 -5.21 12.53 28.14
CA SER A 15 -6.15 11.42 27.93
C SER A 15 -5.53 10.02 28.13
N PRO A 16 -4.29 9.69 27.70
CA PRO A 16 -3.65 8.42 28.02
C PRO A 16 -3.39 8.25 29.51
N ILE A 17 -2.88 9.31 30.15
CA ILE A 17 -2.60 9.28 31.60
C ILE A 17 -3.87 9.01 32.40
N ASN A 18 -4.97 9.69 32.08
CA ASN A 18 -6.25 9.49 32.75
C ASN A 18 -6.80 8.06 32.52
N GLN A 19 -6.58 7.50 31.33
CA GLN A 19 -6.98 6.10 31.07
C GLN A 19 -6.14 5.13 31.91
N SER A 20 -4.81 5.28 31.92
CA SER A 20 -3.92 4.44 32.72
C SER A 20 -4.20 4.58 34.23
N VAL A 21 -4.49 5.78 34.74
CA VAL A 21 -4.88 5.97 36.15
C VAL A 21 -6.18 5.21 36.47
N ALA A 22 -7.21 5.32 35.61
CA ALA A 22 -8.45 4.60 35.82
C ALA A 22 -8.28 3.08 35.73
N ILE A 23 -7.43 2.60 34.80
CA ILE A 23 -7.10 1.19 34.64
C ILE A 23 -6.33 0.69 35.87
N ALA A 24 -5.38 1.44 36.37
CA ALA A 24 -4.61 1.07 37.57
C ALA A 24 -5.49 1.00 38.81
N ALA A 25 -6.37 1.98 39.03
CA ALA A 25 -7.35 1.98 40.11
C ALA A 25 -8.30 0.76 40.04
N TYR A 26 -8.76 0.41 38.84
CA TYR A 26 -9.58 -0.78 38.63
C TYR A 26 -8.79 -2.06 38.93
N ALA A 27 -7.55 -2.15 38.47
CA ALA A 27 -6.67 -3.30 38.73
C ALA A 27 -6.44 -3.49 40.23
N GLU A 28 -6.09 -2.41 40.95
CA GLU A 28 -5.91 -2.43 42.40
C GLU A 28 -7.16 -2.91 43.13
N ALA A 29 -8.35 -2.36 42.83
CA ALA A 29 -9.61 -2.73 43.40
C ALA A 29 -10.01 -4.22 43.22
N HIS A 30 -9.46 -4.87 42.17
CA HIS A 30 -9.73 -6.26 41.85
C HIS A 30 -8.53 -7.19 42.13
N GLY A 31 -7.51 -6.73 42.86
CA GLY A 31 -6.34 -7.53 43.20
C GLY A 31 -5.51 -7.96 41.99
N MET A 32 -5.45 -7.12 40.95
CA MET A 32 -4.73 -7.38 39.70
C MET A 32 -3.48 -6.49 39.60
N GLU A 33 -2.39 -7.02 39.05
CA GLU A 33 -1.18 -6.28 38.74
C GLU A 33 -1.06 -6.02 37.22
N VAL A 34 -0.74 -4.79 36.83
CA VAL A 34 -0.49 -4.43 35.43
C VAL A 34 0.97 -4.75 35.09
N VAL A 35 1.20 -5.83 34.38
CA VAL A 35 2.56 -6.32 34.03
C VAL A 35 3.02 -5.86 32.66
N ARG A 36 2.09 -5.35 31.80
CA ARG A 36 2.42 -4.91 30.43
C ARG A 36 1.50 -3.81 29.95
N SER A 37 2.09 -2.82 29.24
CA SER A 37 1.35 -1.68 28.65
C SER A 37 1.47 -1.67 27.14
N TYR A 38 0.34 -1.49 26.45
CA TYR A 38 0.23 -1.30 25.00
C TYR A 38 -0.42 0.05 24.72
N ILE A 39 0.36 0.99 24.17
CA ILE A 39 -0.09 2.37 23.99
C ILE A 39 -0.02 2.77 22.52
N ASP A 40 -1.15 3.20 21.95
CA ASP A 40 -1.30 3.76 20.61
C ASP A 40 -1.59 5.26 20.68
N GLU A 41 -0.55 6.08 20.56
CA GLU A 41 -0.66 7.55 20.58
C GLU A 41 -1.00 8.11 19.19
N GLY A 42 -1.89 9.11 19.15
CA GLY A 42 -2.26 9.80 17.92
C GLY A 42 -2.93 8.93 16.86
N ARG A 43 -3.52 7.79 17.23
CA ARG A 43 -4.06 6.81 16.29
C ARG A 43 -5.58 6.73 16.31
N SER A 44 -6.17 6.73 15.11
CA SER A 44 -7.61 6.56 14.93
C SER A 44 -8.05 5.14 15.33
N GLY A 45 -9.21 5.02 15.94
CA GLY A 45 -9.84 3.73 16.26
C GLY A 45 -10.65 3.10 15.12
N LEU A 46 -10.62 3.67 13.90
CA LEU A 46 -11.47 3.24 12.78
C LEU A 46 -10.98 1.98 12.07
N ASP A 47 -9.70 1.67 12.14
CA ASP A 47 -9.07 0.49 11.56
C ASP A 47 -7.88 0.02 12.40
N LEU A 48 -7.35 -1.17 12.08
CA LEU A 48 -6.15 -1.72 12.70
C LEU A 48 -4.85 -1.09 12.14
N GLY A 49 -4.94 -0.47 10.97
CA GLY A 49 -3.79 0.15 10.30
C GLY A 49 -3.21 1.31 11.11
N GLY A 50 -1.91 1.23 11.45
CA GLY A 50 -1.22 2.22 12.27
C GLY A 50 -1.51 2.14 13.77
N ARG A 51 -2.15 1.09 14.26
CA ARG A 51 -2.29 0.77 15.69
C ARG A 51 -1.26 -0.30 16.06
N ASP A 52 0.00 0.11 16.09
CA ASP A 52 1.12 -0.80 16.24
C ASP A 52 1.13 -1.52 17.60
N ALA A 53 0.62 -0.86 18.65
CA ALA A 53 0.50 -1.45 19.98
C ALA A 53 -0.62 -2.51 20.03
N LEU A 54 -1.80 -2.25 19.43
CA LEU A 54 -2.84 -3.29 19.34
C LEU A 54 -2.38 -4.47 18.48
N GLN A 55 -1.67 -4.21 17.39
CA GLN A 55 -1.11 -5.28 16.57
C GLN A 55 -0.07 -6.12 17.34
N ARG A 56 0.75 -5.49 18.18
CA ARG A 56 1.68 -6.22 19.08
C ARG A 56 0.92 -7.05 20.09
N LEU A 57 -0.07 -6.49 20.78
CA LEU A 57 -0.93 -7.21 21.72
C LEU A 57 -1.53 -8.45 21.06
N LEU A 58 -2.14 -8.32 19.89
CA LEU A 58 -2.74 -9.45 19.18
C LEU A 58 -1.71 -10.48 18.71
N ARG A 59 -0.50 -10.08 18.39
CA ARG A 59 0.60 -11.02 18.09
C ARG A 59 1.05 -11.77 19.32
N ASP A 60 1.26 -11.09 20.46
CA ASP A 60 1.68 -11.68 21.71
C ASP A 60 0.65 -12.71 22.20
N VAL A 61 -0.65 -12.37 22.05
CA VAL A 61 -1.75 -13.30 22.37
C VAL A 61 -1.74 -14.52 21.46
N ARG A 62 -1.58 -14.35 20.14
CA ARG A 62 -1.59 -15.46 19.17
C ARG A 62 -0.37 -16.36 19.27
N SER A 63 0.79 -15.81 19.60
CA SER A 63 2.05 -16.58 19.75
C SER A 63 2.22 -17.24 21.12
N GLY A 64 1.25 -17.06 22.04
CA GLY A 64 1.38 -17.57 23.41
C GLY A 64 2.40 -16.83 24.28
N ASN A 65 2.92 -15.69 23.83
CA ASN A 65 3.87 -14.86 24.58
C ASN A 65 3.19 -13.89 25.56
N ALA A 66 1.88 -13.99 25.72
CA ALA A 66 1.12 -13.21 26.69
C ALA A 66 1.24 -13.84 28.08
N ASP A 67 1.94 -13.16 28.99
CA ASP A 67 2.17 -13.54 30.39
C ASP A 67 1.06 -13.04 31.34
N TYR A 68 -0.09 -12.68 30.79
CA TYR A 68 -1.24 -12.11 31.48
C TYR A 68 -2.55 -12.83 31.11
N LYS A 69 -3.55 -12.79 32.02
CA LYS A 69 -4.86 -13.45 31.84
C LYS A 69 -5.98 -12.50 31.42
N ALA A 70 -5.74 -11.20 31.45
CA ALA A 70 -6.72 -10.20 31.02
C ALA A 70 -6.04 -8.97 30.42
N VAL A 71 -6.76 -8.30 29.51
CA VAL A 71 -6.43 -6.98 28.97
C VAL A 71 -7.45 -5.99 29.50
N LEU A 72 -7.00 -4.96 30.19
CA LEU A 72 -7.81 -3.86 30.69
C LEU A 72 -7.83 -2.73 29.65
N VAL A 73 -9.01 -2.26 29.33
CA VAL A 73 -9.27 -1.17 28.38
C VAL A 73 -10.21 -0.17 29.03
N TYR A 74 -10.00 1.13 28.82
CA TYR A 74 -10.83 2.13 29.47
C TYR A 74 -12.31 1.98 29.10
N ASP A 75 -12.66 2.02 27.81
CA ASP A 75 -14.00 1.82 27.27
C ASP A 75 -14.00 1.10 25.92
N VAL A 76 -15.17 0.70 25.44
CA VAL A 76 -15.33 0.03 24.15
C VAL A 76 -14.82 0.88 22.99
N SER A 77 -14.92 2.21 23.07
CA SER A 77 -14.43 3.11 22.01
C SER A 77 -12.90 3.18 21.94
N ARG A 78 -12.19 2.87 23.03
CA ARG A 78 -10.73 2.77 23.07
C ARG A 78 -10.25 1.48 22.43
N TRP A 79 -10.97 0.37 22.68
CA TRP A 79 -10.71 -0.88 21.96
C TRP A 79 -10.83 -0.70 20.45
N GLY A 80 -11.94 -0.12 19.97
CA GLY A 80 -12.08 0.22 18.55
C GLY A 80 -13.42 0.87 18.20
N ARG A 81 -13.37 1.79 17.22
CA ARG A 81 -14.53 2.38 16.56
C ARG A 81 -14.61 1.90 15.12
N PHE A 82 -14.39 0.60 14.93
CA PHE A 82 -14.44 -0.02 13.63
C PHE A 82 -15.80 0.21 12.96
N GLN A 83 -15.79 0.41 11.65
CA GLN A 83 -17.04 0.65 10.90
C GLN A 83 -17.92 -0.61 10.83
N ASN A 84 -17.30 -1.78 10.89
CA ASN A 84 -17.97 -3.05 11.15
C ASN A 84 -17.79 -3.40 12.64
N SER A 85 -18.91 -3.50 13.37
CA SER A 85 -18.92 -3.89 14.80
C SER A 85 -18.29 -5.27 15.03
N ASP A 86 -18.39 -6.17 14.04
CA ASP A 86 -17.87 -7.53 14.13
C ASP A 86 -16.34 -7.57 14.15
N GLU A 87 -15.68 -6.55 13.58
CA GLU A 87 -14.21 -6.44 13.60
C GLU A 87 -13.70 -6.28 15.04
N ALA A 88 -14.34 -5.42 15.83
CA ALA A 88 -14.01 -5.26 17.26
C ALA A 88 -14.26 -6.55 18.04
N ALA A 89 -15.37 -7.25 17.75
CA ALA A 89 -15.71 -8.54 18.36
C ALA A 89 -14.70 -9.62 17.97
N TYR A 90 -14.24 -9.63 16.73
CA TYR A 90 -13.24 -10.58 16.25
C TYR A 90 -11.91 -10.44 16.99
N TYR A 91 -11.41 -9.22 17.22
CA TYR A 91 -10.17 -9.03 17.98
C TYR A 91 -10.34 -9.40 19.46
N GLU A 92 -11.48 -9.15 20.06
CA GLU A 92 -11.78 -9.64 21.41
C GLU A 92 -11.87 -11.17 21.45
N PHE A 93 -12.48 -11.79 20.43
CA PHE A 93 -12.56 -13.25 20.30
C PHE A 93 -11.17 -13.90 20.21
N ILE A 94 -10.22 -13.30 19.51
CA ILE A 94 -8.82 -13.79 19.47
C ILE A 94 -8.24 -13.88 20.89
N CYS A 95 -8.43 -12.83 21.69
CA CYS A 95 -7.97 -12.82 23.08
C CYS A 95 -8.67 -13.89 23.91
N THR A 96 -10.01 -13.98 23.81
CA THR A 96 -10.81 -14.94 24.57
C THR A 96 -10.45 -16.39 24.21
N ARG A 97 -10.22 -16.69 22.92
CA ARG A 97 -9.78 -18.01 22.46
C ARG A 97 -8.41 -18.42 23.04
N ALA A 98 -7.55 -17.45 23.31
CA ALA A 98 -6.26 -17.67 23.98
C ALA A 98 -6.38 -17.70 25.53
N GLY A 99 -7.58 -17.69 26.09
CA GLY A 99 -7.80 -17.67 27.55
C GLY A 99 -7.61 -16.28 28.18
N ILE A 100 -7.51 -15.21 27.38
CA ILE A 100 -7.27 -13.85 27.85
C ILE A 100 -8.56 -13.04 27.73
N ARG A 101 -9.10 -12.56 28.85
CA ARG A 101 -10.33 -11.75 28.88
C ARG A 101 -10.03 -10.29 28.52
N VAL A 102 -10.93 -9.63 27.79
CA VAL A 102 -10.89 -8.18 27.58
C VAL A 102 -11.93 -7.53 28.49
N CYS A 103 -11.45 -6.72 29.44
CA CYS A 103 -12.27 -6.05 30.44
C CYS A 103 -12.29 -4.54 30.19
N TYR A 104 -13.48 -3.94 30.23
CA TYR A 104 -13.70 -2.50 30.05
C TYR A 104 -13.95 -1.87 31.42
N VAL A 105 -13.08 -0.95 31.85
CA VAL A 105 -13.08 -0.47 33.24
C VAL A 105 -14.07 0.67 33.49
N ALA A 106 -14.44 1.45 32.47
CA ALA A 106 -15.36 2.58 32.59
C ALA A 106 -16.75 2.30 31.97
N GLU A 107 -17.08 1.04 31.67
CA GLU A 107 -18.39 0.69 31.12
C GLU A 107 -19.36 0.22 32.22
N PRO A 108 -20.67 0.51 32.05
CA PRO A 108 -21.70 0.19 33.08
C PRO A 108 -22.21 -1.26 33.02
N PHE A 109 -21.34 -2.21 32.63
CA PHE A 109 -21.64 -3.63 32.59
C PHE A 109 -20.51 -4.46 33.19
N ASP A 110 -20.85 -5.58 33.77
CA ASP A 110 -19.87 -6.47 34.37
C ASP A 110 -19.03 -7.18 33.29
N ASN A 111 -17.76 -7.42 33.61
CA ASN A 111 -16.83 -8.15 32.72
C ASN A 111 -16.89 -9.68 32.99
N ASP A 112 -18.07 -10.21 33.31
CA ASP A 112 -18.35 -11.58 33.74
C ASP A 112 -18.62 -12.56 32.59
N GLY A 113 -18.76 -12.06 31.35
CA GLY A 113 -19.09 -12.86 30.18
C GLY A 113 -20.59 -13.23 30.08
N SER A 114 -21.46 -12.63 30.89
CA SER A 114 -22.89 -12.87 30.86
C SER A 114 -23.52 -12.50 29.50
N PRO A 115 -24.66 -13.12 29.14
CA PRO A 115 -25.40 -12.75 27.92
C PRO A 115 -25.79 -11.27 27.88
N LEU A 116 -26.13 -10.69 29.03
CA LEU A 116 -26.47 -9.27 29.14
C LEU A 116 -25.24 -8.37 28.81
N ALA A 117 -24.08 -8.70 29.39
CA ALA A 117 -22.84 -8.00 29.08
C ALA A 117 -22.48 -8.11 27.60
N ALA A 118 -22.70 -9.26 26.96
CA ALA A 118 -22.45 -9.44 25.52
C ALA A 118 -23.36 -8.54 24.66
N ILE A 119 -24.64 -8.41 24.99
CA ILE A 119 -25.60 -7.53 24.31
C ILE A 119 -25.18 -6.07 24.49
N LEU A 120 -24.83 -5.63 25.70
CA LEU A 120 -24.42 -4.27 26.00
C LEU A 120 -23.12 -3.91 25.29
N LYS A 121 -22.14 -4.82 25.23
CA LYS A 121 -20.91 -4.67 24.42
C LYS A 121 -21.24 -4.49 22.94
N GLY A 122 -22.13 -5.30 22.38
CA GLY A 122 -22.58 -5.18 20.99
C GLY A 122 -23.21 -3.82 20.69
N LEU A 123 -24.11 -3.37 21.56
CA LEU A 123 -24.76 -2.07 21.48
C LEU A 123 -23.71 -0.93 21.52
N LYS A 124 -22.80 -0.96 22.50
CA LYS A 124 -21.73 0.04 22.63
C LYS A 124 -20.80 0.09 21.41
N ARG A 125 -20.44 -1.05 20.81
CA ARG A 125 -19.67 -1.11 19.56
C ARG A 125 -20.39 -0.43 18.41
N THR A 126 -21.68 -0.75 18.23
CA THR A 126 -22.53 -0.13 17.21
C THR A 126 -22.65 1.38 17.41
N MET A 127 -22.89 1.83 18.66
CA MET A 127 -22.93 3.26 18.99
C MET A 127 -21.60 3.95 18.71
N ALA A 128 -20.46 3.34 19.02
CA ALA A 128 -19.13 3.91 18.75
C ALA A 128 -18.85 4.06 17.23
N ALA A 129 -19.29 3.10 16.42
CA ALA A 129 -19.23 3.17 14.97
C ALA A 129 -20.14 4.27 14.42
N GLU A 130 -21.39 4.33 14.88
CA GLU A 130 -22.37 5.33 14.43
C GLU A 130 -21.98 6.74 14.81
N TYR A 131 -21.49 6.96 16.02
CA TYR A 131 -20.92 8.25 16.43
C TYR A 131 -19.84 8.74 15.46
N SER A 132 -18.96 7.83 14.98
CA SER A 132 -17.92 8.18 14.02
C SER A 132 -18.51 8.57 12.66
N ARG A 133 -19.59 7.91 12.21
CA ARG A 133 -20.32 8.24 10.96
C ARG A 133 -21.00 9.60 11.07
N GLU A 134 -21.72 9.83 12.16
CA GLU A 134 -22.43 11.09 12.44
C GLU A 134 -21.46 12.27 12.53
N LEU A 135 -20.36 12.11 13.27
CA LEU A 135 -19.32 13.12 13.37
C LEU A 135 -18.71 13.43 12.00
N SER A 136 -18.39 12.41 11.19
CA SER A 136 -17.89 12.60 9.83
C SER A 136 -18.88 13.36 8.96
N GLY A 137 -20.17 13.08 9.09
CA GLY A 137 -21.25 13.81 8.42
C GLY A 137 -21.31 15.28 8.82
N LYS A 138 -21.32 15.55 10.12
CA LYS A 138 -21.34 16.92 10.69
C LYS A 138 -20.13 17.73 10.27
N VAL A 139 -18.93 17.14 10.32
CA VAL A 139 -17.69 17.79 9.88
C VAL A 139 -17.75 18.13 8.39
N CYS A 140 -18.18 17.19 7.55
CA CYS A 140 -18.31 17.42 6.12
C CYS A 140 -19.33 18.53 5.80
N ALA A 141 -20.48 18.54 6.46
CA ALA A 141 -21.48 19.58 6.31
C ALA A 141 -20.94 20.96 6.75
N GLY A 142 -20.22 21.02 7.87
CA GLY A 142 -19.56 22.24 8.35
C GLY A 142 -18.50 22.76 7.37
N GLN A 143 -17.65 21.89 6.83
CA GLN A 143 -16.66 22.27 5.83
C GLN A 143 -17.32 22.76 4.53
N ARG A 144 -18.38 22.09 4.06
CA ARG A 144 -19.15 22.53 2.89
C ARG A 144 -19.77 23.91 3.10
N ARG A 145 -20.34 24.15 4.26
CA ARG A 145 -20.89 25.48 4.62
C ARG A 145 -19.82 26.57 4.54
N LEU A 146 -18.65 26.33 5.13
CA LEU A 146 -17.54 27.29 5.08
C LEU A 146 -17.00 27.47 3.65
N ALA A 147 -16.94 26.42 2.85
CA ALA A 147 -16.56 26.51 1.44
C ALA A 147 -17.55 27.34 0.63
N ASN A 148 -18.86 27.19 0.87
CA ASN A 148 -19.91 28.02 0.24
C ASN A 148 -19.84 29.50 0.69
N MET A 149 -19.19 29.79 1.80
CA MET A 149 -18.88 31.16 2.23
C MET A 149 -17.56 31.70 1.66
N GLY A 150 -16.90 30.94 0.76
CA GLY A 150 -15.65 31.33 0.12
C GLY A 150 -14.39 31.03 0.94
N PHE A 151 -14.48 30.35 2.09
CA PHE A 151 -13.31 30.03 2.90
C PHE A 151 -12.62 28.75 2.41
N HIS A 152 -11.30 28.77 2.38
CA HIS A 152 -10.50 27.60 1.99
C HIS A 152 -10.61 26.46 3.01
N GLN A 153 -10.98 25.29 2.53
CA GLN A 153 -11.16 24.09 3.34
C GLN A 153 -10.11 23.03 2.98
N GLY A 154 -9.15 22.84 3.88
CA GLY A 154 -8.14 21.78 3.77
C GLY A 154 -7.14 21.94 2.61
N GLY A 155 -6.13 21.11 2.61
CA GLY A 155 -5.13 21.05 1.56
C GLY A 155 -4.09 22.17 1.59
N LEU A 156 -3.12 22.05 0.66
CA LEU A 156 -2.07 23.05 0.46
C LEU A 156 -2.58 24.22 -0.40
N ALA A 157 -2.07 25.43 -0.14
CA ALA A 157 -2.36 26.58 -0.98
C ALA A 157 -1.99 26.33 -2.46
N GLY A 158 -0.87 25.68 -2.71
CA GLY A 158 -0.26 25.50 -4.01
C GLY A 158 0.87 26.49 -4.25
N TYR A 159 1.67 26.24 -5.28
CA TYR A 159 2.78 27.10 -5.68
C TYR A 159 2.25 28.48 -6.10
N GLY A 160 2.88 29.56 -5.62
CA GLY A 160 2.47 30.94 -5.91
C GLY A 160 1.27 31.44 -5.10
N LEU A 161 0.74 30.63 -4.16
CA LEU A 161 -0.35 30.98 -3.24
C LEU A 161 0.06 30.72 -1.79
N ARG A 162 -0.56 31.45 -0.86
CA ARG A 162 -0.38 31.26 0.59
C ARG A 162 -1.73 31.16 1.28
N ARG A 163 -1.77 30.47 2.43
CA ARG A 163 -2.93 30.41 3.32
C ARG A 163 -2.86 31.58 4.29
N MET A 164 -3.84 32.43 4.28
CA MET A 164 -3.99 33.56 5.22
C MET A 164 -5.06 33.20 6.24
N ARG A 165 -4.71 33.31 7.51
CA ARG A 165 -5.69 33.23 8.60
C ARG A 165 -6.42 34.54 8.72
N VAL A 166 -7.74 34.49 8.82
CA VAL A 166 -8.62 35.64 9.05
C VAL A 166 -9.55 35.35 10.22
N ASP A 167 -10.01 36.40 10.91
CA ASP A 167 -11.04 36.26 11.94
C ASP A 167 -12.44 36.01 11.32
N LYS A 168 -13.46 35.96 12.20
CA LYS A 168 -14.86 35.77 11.75
C LYS A 168 -15.39 36.91 10.88
N ASN A 169 -14.78 38.12 10.95
CA ASN A 169 -15.15 39.30 10.20
C ASN A 169 -14.28 39.49 8.94
N GLY A 170 -13.38 38.55 8.63
CA GLY A 170 -12.49 38.62 7.47
C GLY A 170 -11.21 39.42 7.71
N LYS A 171 -10.93 39.94 8.93
CA LYS A 171 -9.71 40.70 9.21
C LYS A 171 -8.49 39.78 9.23
N PRO A 172 -7.42 40.09 8.46
CA PRO A 172 -6.19 39.28 8.39
C PRO A 172 -5.50 39.17 9.75
N LYS A 173 -5.04 37.96 10.09
CA LYS A 173 -4.28 37.66 11.31
C LYS A 173 -2.87 37.14 11.06
N GLY A 174 -2.54 36.79 9.83
CA GLY A 174 -1.22 36.31 9.44
C GLY A 174 -1.25 35.12 8.48
N ILE A 175 -0.14 34.91 7.81
CA ILE A 175 0.07 33.78 6.88
C ILE A 175 0.38 32.52 7.68
N LEU A 176 -0.24 31.41 7.29
CA LEU A 176 0.06 30.07 7.81
C LEU A 176 1.17 29.42 7.00
N ASN A 177 2.20 28.97 7.66
CA ASN A 177 3.29 28.21 7.07
C ASN A 177 2.82 26.84 6.55
N ILE A 178 3.66 26.16 5.78
CA ILE A 178 3.40 24.80 5.33
C ILE A 178 3.33 23.88 6.56
N GLY A 179 2.25 23.11 6.67
CA GLY A 179 2.00 22.23 7.84
C GLY A 179 1.33 22.93 9.03
N GLU A 180 1.43 24.25 9.15
CA GLU A 180 0.81 24.99 10.25
C GLU A 180 -0.72 24.93 10.19
N ARG A 181 -1.35 24.81 11.37
CA ARG A 181 -2.80 24.77 11.54
C ARG A 181 -3.27 26.07 12.25
N LYS A 182 -4.50 26.46 11.99
CA LYS A 182 -5.11 27.55 12.75
C LYS A 182 -5.27 27.14 14.23
N SER A 183 -4.90 28.01 15.14
CA SER A 183 -4.96 27.77 16.58
C SER A 183 -6.38 27.97 17.15
N LEU A 184 -7.17 28.92 16.61
CA LEU A 184 -8.53 29.15 17.05
C LEU A 184 -9.55 28.50 16.12
N VAL A 185 -10.55 27.86 16.69
CA VAL A 185 -11.64 27.21 15.94
C VAL A 185 -12.47 28.24 15.16
N THR A 186 -12.60 29.46 15.72
CA THR A 186 -13.34 30.57 15.11
C THR A 186 -12.64 31.21 13.92
N ASP A 187 -11.33 31.07 13.79
CA ASP A 187 -10.58 31.59 12.65
C ASP A 187 -10.95 30.88 11.34
N ARG A 188 -10.83 31.60 10.25
CA ARG A 188 -11.07 31.12 8.90
C ARG A 188 -9.77 31.17 8.09
N VAL A 189 -9.73 30.51 6.94
CA VAL A 189 -8.58 30.51 6.04
C VAL A 189 -9.04 30.97 4.67
N ILE A 190 -8.30 31.89 4.06
CA ILE A 190 -8.44 32.28 2.66
C ILE A 190 -7.12 32.04 1.93
N LEU A 191 -7.16 32.02 0.60
CA LEU A 191 -5.96 32.02 -0.21
C LEU A 191 -5.59 33.45 -0.62
N VAL A 192 -4.30 33.75 -0.58
CA VAL A 192 -3.75 35.03 -1.01
C VAL A 192 -2.55 34.78 -1.95
N PRO A 193 -2.20 35.75 -2.81
CA PRO A 193 -0.96 35.67 -3.59
C PRO A 193 0.25 35.40 -2.71
N GLY A 194 1.11 34.52 -3.18
CA GLY A 194 2.40 34.22 -2.58
C GLY A 194 3.47 35.23 -2.97
N PRO A 195 4.76 34.92 -2.74
CA PRO A 195 5.86 35.77 -3.15
C PRO A 195 5.85 36.08 -4.65
N ALA A 196 6.17 37.30 -5.03
CA ALA A 196 6.15 37.74 -6.42
C ALA A 196 6.95 36.84 -7.39
N PRO A 197 8.13 36.31 -7.02
CA PRO A 197 8.86 35.37 -7.90
C PRO A 197 8.08 34.07 -8.18
N GLU A 198 7.35 33.54 -7.18
CA GLU A 198 6.53 32.35 -7.39
C GLU A 198 5.31 32.63 -8.28
N VAL A 199 4.66 33.78 -8.08
CA VAL A 199 3.55 34.22 -8.94
C VAL A 199 4.01 34.38 -10.38
N ALA A 200 5.19 34.97 -10.60
CA ALA A 200 5.78 35.10 -11.93
C ALA A 200 6.01 33.74 -12.61
N ILE A 201 6.46 32.72 -11.86
CA ILE A 201 6.60 31.36 -12.38
C ILE A 201 5.24 30.76 -12.73
N VAL A 202 4.18 30.97 -11.92
CA VAL A 202 2.83 30.53 -12.25
C VAL A 202 2.35 31.14 -13.57
N LEU A 203 2.50 32.45 -13.75
CA LEU A 203 2.14 33.12 -15.00
C LEU A 203 2.94 32.59 -16.18
N ARG A 204 4.24 32.34 -16.00
CA ARG A 204 5.11 31.75 -16.99
C ARG A 204 4.67 30.34 -17.40
N ILE A 205 4.22 29.50 -16.45
CA ILE A 205 3.65 28.17 -16.72
C ILE A 205 2.43 28.30 -17.63
N PHE A 206 1.50 29.19 -17.35
CA PHE A 206 0.31 29.40 -18.17
C PHE A 206 0.66 29.93 -19.57
N ASN A 207 1.52 30.94 -19.68
CA ASN A 207 1.96 31.48 -20.95
C ASN A 207 2.68 30.42 -21.80
N ALA A 208 3.61 29.68 -21.22
CA ALA A 208 4.32 28.60 -21.92
C ALA A 208 3.36 27.49 -22.39
N TYR A 209 2.33 27.19 -21.58
CA TYR A 209 1.32 26.22 -21.98
C TYR A 209 0.47 26.73 -23.13
N VAL A 210 -0.02 27.96 -23.09
CA VAL A 210 -0.81 28.59 -24.18
C VAL A 210 0.02 28.72 -25.45
N SER A 211 1.32 29.02 -25.36
CA SER A 211 2.25 29.07 -26.49
C SER A 211 2.61 27.72 -27.12
N GLY A 212 2.04 26.60 -26.64
CA GLY A 212 2.19 25.30 -27.30
C GLY A 212 3.00 24.27 -26.52
N ARG A 213 3.73 24.61 -25.47
CA ARG A 213 4.49 23.64 -24.66
C ARG A 213 3.54 22.69 -23.93
N THR A 214 3.95 21.44 -23.73
CA THR A 214 3.23 20.47 -22.91
C THR A 214 3.59 20.67 -21.44
N ALA A 215 2.71 20.22 -20.52
CA ALA A 215 3.00 20.27 -19.09
C ALA A 215 4.29 19.49 -18.71
N HIS A 216 4.65 18.46 -19.47
CA HIS A 216 5.91 17.72 -19.29
C HIS A 216 7.12 18.59 -19.67
N GLN A 217 7.08 19.22 -20.86
CA GLN A 217 8.15 20.12 -21.31
C GLN A 217 8.35 21.32 -20.37
N ILE A 218 7.24 21.86 -19.82
CA ILE A 218 7.30 22.94 -18.83
C ILE A 218 7.97 22.46 -17.54
N ALA A 219 7.62 21.27 -17.04
CA ALA A 219 8.24 20.70 -15.86
C ALA A 219 9.76 20.46 -16.07
N THR A 220 10.15 19.95 -17.24
CA THR A 220 11.56 19.76 -17.62
C THR A 220 12.31 21.09 -17.65
N MET A 221 11.77 22.09 -18.32
CA MET A 221 12.34 23.45 -18.42
C MET A 221 12.59 24.07 -17.04
N LEU A 222 11.60 24.02 -16.15
CA LEU A 222 11.75 24.56 -14.80
C LEU A 222 12.82 23.83 -13.98
N ASN A 223 12.95 22.51 -14.17
CA ASN A 223 14.00 21.72 -13.51
C ASN A 223 15.40 22.01 -14.05
N GLU A 224 15.55 22.21 -15.36
CA GLU A 224 16.82 22.57 -16.01
C GLU A 224 17.31 23.95 -15.54
N GLU A 225 16.38 24.87 -15.31
CA GLU A 225 16.68 26.19 -14.74
C GLU A 225 16.94 26.15 -13.22
N GLY A 226 16.90 24.97 -12.58
CA GLY A 226 17.15 24.81 -11.14
C GLY A 226 16.01 25.28 -10.25
N ILE A 227 14.87 25.70 -10.82
CA ILE A 227 13.71 26.19 -10.05
C ILE A 227 13.10 25.01 -9.29
N ARG A 228 12.83 25.19 -7.99
CA ARG A 228 12.22 24.17 -7.12
C ARG A 228 10.79 24.53 -6.80
N THR A 229 9.99 23.53 -6.44
CA THR A 229 8.65 23.72 -5.89
C THR A 229 8.75 24.35 -4.49
N HIS A 230 7.64 24.88 -3.97
CA HIS A 230 7.59 25.48 -2.63
C HIS A 230 7.93 24.53 -1.47
N VAL A 231 7.97 23.21 -1.73
CA VAL A 231 8.44 22.17 -0.81
C VAL A 231 9.86 21.67 -1.14
N GLY A 232 10.61 22.39 -1.99
CA GLY A 232 11.99 22.05 -2.38
C GLY A 232 12.12 20.90 -3.38
N GLY A 233 11.02 20.29 -3.82
CA GLY A 233 11.02 19.16 -4.76
C GLY A 233 11.20 19.58 -6.22
N LYS A 234 11.45 18.58 -7.09
CA LYS A 234 11.47 18.76 -8.54
C LYS A 234 10.06 18.91 -9.11
N TRP A 235 9.93 19.69 -10.18
CA TRP A 235 8.70 19.78 -10.96
C TRP A 235 8.39 18.46 -11.65
N ARG A 236 7.12 18.10 -11.64
CA ARG A 236 6.57 16.91 -12.33
C ARG A 236 5.39 17.34 -13.18
N TYR A 237 5.09 16.56 -14.20
CA TYR A 237 3.90 16.75 -15.03
C TYR A 237 2.61 16.99 -14.19
N SER A 238 2.41 16.20 -13.16
CA SER A 238 1.22 16.27 -12.31
C SER A 238 1.09 17.60 -11.55
N ILE A 239 2.22 18.21 -11.14
CA ILE A 239 2.22 19.51 -10.45
C ILE A 239 1.83 20.62 -11.42
N VAL A 240 2.45 20.64 -12.61
CA VAL A 240 2.13 21.61 -13.66
C VAL A 240 0.69 21.45 -14.13
N SER A 241 0.23 20.22 -14.39
CA SER A 241 -1.14 19.95 -14.78
C SER A 241 -2.14 20.41 -13.73
N ASN A 242 -1.85 20.19 -12.45
CA ASN A 242 -2.70 20.66 -11.35
C ASN A 242 -2.79 22.20 -11.33
N ILE A 243 -1.69 22.90 -11.55
CA ILE A 243 -1.70 24.38 -11.62
C ILE A 243 -2.59 24.84 -12.79
N LEU A 244 -2.44 24.26 -13.97
CA LEU A 244 -3.18 24.64 -15.18
C LEU A 244 -4.69 24.39 -15.11
N THR A 245 -5.13 23.43 -14.27
CA THR A 245 -6.54 23.03 -14.18
C THR A 245 -7.24 23.47 -12.90
N ASN A 246 -6.53 24.08 -11.97
CA ASN A 246 -7.09 24.43 -10.67
C ASN A 246 -7.55 25.90 -10.63
N GLU A 247 -8.83 26.08 -10.53
CA GLU A 247 -9.48 27.39 -10.58
C GLU A 247 -9.13 28.32 -9.41
N LYS A 248 -8.48 27.82 -8.36
CA LYS A 248 -7.99 28.71 -7.27
C LYS A 248 -7.00 29.76 -7.76
N TYR A 249 -6.32 29.53 -8.88
CA TYR A 249 -5.39 30.48 -9.47
C TYR A 249 -6.07 31.70 -10.11
N VAL A 250 -7.35 31.56 -10.48
CA VAL A 250 -8.21 32.68 -10.92
C VAL A 250 -9.11 33.20 -9.79
N GLY A 251 -8.93 32.70 -8.56
CA GLY A 251 -9.64 33.18 -7.39
C GLY A 251 -10.89 32.40 -7.02
N ASN A 252 -11.24 31.32 -7.69
CA ASN A 252 -12.42 30.52 -7.39
C ASN A 252 -12.14 29.51 -6.27
N ALA A 253 -13.07 29.35 -5.33
CA ALA A 253 -13.07 28.31 -4.34
C ALA A 253 -13.91 27.11 -4.83
N ILE A 254 -13.32 25.92 -4.86
CA ILE A 254 -14.04 24.68 -5.15
C ILE A 254 -13.70 23.65 -4.09
N TYR A 255 -14.73 23.08 -3.47
CA TYR A 255 -14.60 22.05 -2.45
C TYR A 255 -15.48 20.85 -2.79
N GLY A 256 -15.01 19.65 -2.43
CA GLY A 256 -15.80 18.43 -2.57
C GLY A 256 -15.65 17.72 -3.92
N ARG A 257 -14.59 17.99 -4.71
CA ARG A 257 -14.31 17.23 -5.94
C ARG A 257 -14.07 15.74 -5.68
N GLN A 258 -13.57 15.42 -4.51
CA GLN A 258 -13.31 14.06 -4.07
C GLN A 258 -13.80 13.88 -2.64
N SER A 259 -14.27 12.69 -2.32
CA SER A 259 -14.67 12.28 -0.97
C SER A 259 -13.78 11.15 -0.47
N LYS A 260 -13.27 11.28 0.76
CA LYS A 260 -12.56 10.22 1.49
C LYS A 260 -13.09 10.21 2.92
N ARG A 261 -14.23 9.56 3.13
CA ARG A 261 -14.84 9.47 4.46
C ARG A 261 -14.40 8.21 5.18
N LEU A 262 -14.20 8.29 6.49
CA LEU A 262 -13.94 7.14 7.37
C LEU A 262 -12.84 6.20 6.86
N LYS A 263 -11.78 6.77 6.25
CA LYS A 263 -10.65 6.05 5.65
C LYS A 263 -10.98 5.14 4.45
N GLN A 264 -12.17 5.25 3.88
CA GLN A 264 -12.51 4.55 2.65
C GLN A 264 -11.65 5.01 1.46
N SER A 265 -11.75 4.29 0.35
CA SER A 265 -11.11 4.70 -0.91
C SER A 265 -11.60 6.08 -1.36
N VAL A 266 -10.70 6.83 -2.01
CA VAL A 266 -11.08 8.13 -2.60
C VAL A 266 -12.08 7.89 -3.73
N THR A 267 -13.22 8.55 -3.67
CA THR A 267 -14.25 8.55 -4.73
C THR A 267 -14.38 9.95 -5.32
N GLU A 268 -14.58 10.03 -6.63
CA GLU A 268 -14.90 11.29 -7.30
C GLU A 268 -16.34 11.65 -7.04
N THR A 269 -16.61 12.93 -6.82
CA THR A 269 -17.95 13.46 -6.58
C THR A 269 -18.44 14.16 -7.83
N PRO A 270 -19.71 13.98 -8.25
CA PRO A 270 -20.30 14.70 -9.38
C PRO A 270 -20.14 16.22 -9.21
N ALA A 271 -19.96 16.93 -10.32
CA ALA A 271 -19.76 18.39 -10.31
C ALA A 271 -20.94 19.16 -9.72
N THR A 272 -22.15 18.60 -9.83
CA THR A 272 -23.38 19.13 -9.21
C THR A 272 -23.29 19.22 -7.70
N ASP A 273 -22.46 18.40 -7.09
CA ASP A 273 -22.34 18.30 -5.64
C ASP A 273 -21.16 19.13 -5.09
N TRP A 274 -20.41 19.82 -5.94
CA TRP A 274 -19.30 20.65 -5.47
C TRP A 274 -19.83 21.94 -4.81
N ALA A 275 -19.16 22.36 -3.73
CA ALA A 275 -19.30 23.71 -3.24
C ALA A 275 -18.40 24.62 -4.08
N ARG A 276 -18.99 25.59 -4.78
CA ARG A 276 -18.28 26.50 -5.69
C ARG A 276 -18.61 27.95 -5.34
N VAL A 277 -17.59 28.78 -5.24
CA VAL A 277 -17.71 30.24 -5.10
C VAL A 277 -16.71 30.88 -6.05
N ASP A 278 -17.21 31.62 -7.01
CA ASP A 278 -16.36 32.35 -7.95
C ASP A 278 -15.89 33.66 -7.30
N GLY A 279 -14.62 34.03 -7.55
CA GLY A 279 -14.02 35.25 -6.99
C GLY A 279 -13.85 35.23 -5.46
N ALA A 280 -13.79 34.06 -4.83
CA ALA A 280 -13.61 33.90 -3.39
C ALA A 280 -12.27 34.45 -2.87
N TYR A 281 -11.27 34.51 -3.74
CA TYR A 281 -9.91 34.93 -3.43
C TYR A 281 -9.36 35.88 -4.49
N MET A 282 -8.26 36.58 -4.15
CA MET A 282 -7.48 37.31 -5.14
C MET A 282 -6.74 36.33 -6.04
N GLY A 283 -7.15 36.24 -7.33
CA GLY A 283 -6.50 35.41 -8.32
C GLY A 283 -5.10 35.92 -8.66
N VAL A 284 -4.20 35.02 -9.00
CA VAL A 284 -2.83 35.33 -9.49
C VAL A 284 -2.69 35.15 -10.99
N VAL A 285 -3.70 34.59 -11.64
CA VAL A 285 -3.77 34.37 -13.10
C VAL A 285 -4.97 35.12 -13.66
N PRO A 286 -4.79 35.92 -14.74
CA PRO A 286 -5.93 36.55 -15.42
C PRO A 286 -6.91 35.49 -15.96
N GLN A 287 -8.20 35.77 -15.81
CA GLN A 287 -9.27 34.87 -16.26
C GLN A 287 -9.14 34.49 -17.75
N ALA A 288 -8.78 35.46 -18.60
CA ALA A 288 -8.59 35.20 -20.04
C ALA A 288 -7.47 34.19 -20.30
N LEU A 289 -6.36 34.26 -19.58
CA LEU A 289 -5.23 33.37 -19.71
C LEU A 289 -5.56 31.95 -19.24
N PHE A 290 -6.31 31.84 -18.13
CA PHE A 290 -6.80 30.54 -17.64
C PHE A 290 -7.77 29.89 -18.62
N LEU A 291 -8.71 30.64 -19.18
CA LEU A 291 -9.65 30.15 -20.19
C LEU A 291 -8.92 29.72 -21.47
N ALA A 292 -7.90 30.47 -21.91
CA ALA A 292 -7.09 30.09 -23.06
C ALA A 292 -6.37 28.75 -22.81
N ALA A 293 -5.83 28.55 -21.61
CA ALA A 293 -5.22 27.29 -21.23
C ALA A 293 -6.23 26.14 -21.16
N SER A 294 -7.44 26.39 -20.63
CA SER A 294 -8.50 25.39 -20.49
C SER A 294 -9.12 24.97 -21.83
N ARG A 295 -9.24 25.92 -22.77
CA ARG A 295 -9.76 25.66 -24.14
C ARG A 295 -8.76 24.93 -25.01
N ARG A 296 -7.49 24.94 -24.64
CA ARG A 296 -6.48 24.18 -25.36
C ARG A 296 -6.84 22.70 -25.20
N PRO A 297 -7.19 22.00 -26.31
CA PRO A 297 -7.47 20.58 -26.19
C PRO A 297 -6.25 19.92 -25.57
N PRO A 298 -6.41 19.03 -24.56
CA PRO A 298 -5.30 18.19 -24.15
C PRO A 298 -4.75 17.63 -25.45
N ARG A 299 -3.45 17.82 -25.71
CA ARG A 299 -2.82 17.17 -26.85
C ARG A 299 -3.02 15.68 -26.60
N ARG A 300 -4.18 15.19 -27.03
CA ARG A 300 -4.35 13.78 -27.28
C ARG A 300 -3.23 13.50 -28.25
N VAL A 301 -2.16 12.90 -27.77
CA VAL A 301 -1.33 12.08 -28.64
C VAL A 301 -2.36 11.23 -29.35
N ALA A 302 -2.64 11.54 -30.61
CA ALA A 302 -3.66 10.84 -31.36
C ALA A 302 -3.40 9.38 -31.09
N ARG A 303 -4.43 8.68 -30.55
CA ARG A 303 -4.24 7.26 -30.24
C ARG A 303 -3.84 6.67 -31.57
N ARG A 304 -2.54 6.42 -31.72
CA ARG A 304 -1.99 5.88 -32.94
C ARG A 304 -2.78 4.64 -33.28
N THR A 305 -3.08 4.49 -34.53
CA THR A 305 -3.79 3.31 -35.01
C THR A 305 -2.92 2.08 -34.77
N ASP A 306 -3.51 0.93 -34.71
CA ASP A 306 -2.78 -0.34 -34.58
C ASP A 306 -1.78 -0.49 -35.74
N GLU A 307 -2.16 -0.01 -36.94
CA GLU A 307 -1.31 -0.04 -38.12
C GLU A 307 -0.06 0.86 -37.98
N GLU A 308 -0.23 2.10 -37.47
CA GLU A 308 0.90 2.99 -37.19
C GLU A 308 1.90 2.41 -36.14
N LEU A 309 1.39 1.60 -35.21
CA LEU A 309 2.21 0.91 -34.22
C LEU A 309 2.89 -0.33 -34.81
N LEU A 310 2.23 -1.06 -35.69
CA LEU A 310 2.75 -2.30 -36.27
C LEU A 310 3.69 -2.05 -37.46
N ALA A 311 3.51 -0.97 -38.21
CA ALA A 311 4.32 -0.68 -39.39
C ALA A 311 5.86 -0.64 -39.11
N PRO A 312 6.37 -0.02 -38.05
CA PRO A 312 7.79 -0.10 -37.71
C PRO A 312 8.24 -1.52 -37.34
N LEU A 313 7.38 -2.31 -36.72
CA LEU A 313 7.69 -3.69 -36.36
C LEU A 313 7.76 -4.61 -37.57
N ARG A 314 6.97 -4.36 -38.61
CA ARG A 314 7.07 -5.07 -39.92
C ARG A 314 8.44 -4.82 -40.57
N LYS A 315 9.00 -3.61 -40.46
CA LYS A 315 10.34 -3.32 -40.97
C LYS A 315 11.41 -4.11 -40.21
N ILE A 316 11.34 -4.18 -38.89
CA ILE A 316 12.23 -5.02 -38.09
C ILE A 316 12.11 -6.49 -38.51
N LEU A 317 10.87 -6.98 -38.62
CA LEU A 317 10.60 -8.35 -39.02
C LEU A 317 11.17 -8.70 -40.38
N ALA A 318 10.99 -7.82 -41.38
CA ALA A 318 11.50 -8.01 -42.73
C ALA A 318 13.06 -8.06 -42.76
N ARG A 319 13.71 -7.29 -41.89
CA ARG A 319 15.17 -7.26 -41.79
C ARG A 319 15.76 -8.39 -40.95
N GLU A 320 15.18 -8.67 -39.80
CA GLU A 320 15.74 -9.55 -38.77
C GLU A 320 15.06 -10.94 -38.69
N GLY A 321 13.95 -11.12 -39.43
CA GLY A 321 13.16 -12.35 -39.41
C GLY A 321 12.44 -12.64 -38.08
N THR A 322 12.61 -11.75 -37.08
CA THR A 322 12.02 -11.91 -35.74
C THR A 322 11.83 -10.56 -35.06
N ILE A 323 10.94 -10.50 -34.05
CA ILE A 323 10.73 -9.32 -33.22
C ILE A 323 11.02 -9.69 -31.77
N THR A 324 11.96 -9.01 -31.13
CA THR A 324 12.29 -9.18 -29.71
C THR A 324 12.25 -7.84 -28.98
N GLU A 325 12.08 -7.86 -27.65
CA GLU A 325 12.19 -6.61 -26.86
C GLU A 325 13.52 -5.88 -27.10
N ARG A 326 14.61 -6.61 -27.29
CA ARG A 326 15.93 -6.05 -27.56
C ARG A 326 15.95 -5.28 -28.89
N LEU A 327 15.39 -5.86 -29.94
CA LEU A 327 15.29 -5.22 -31.26
C LEU A 327 14.39 -3.98 -31.22
N ILE A 328 13.23 -4.08 -30.52
CA ILE A 328 12.33 -2.93 -30.33
C ILE A 328 13.04 -1.79 -29.59
N ARG A 329 13.86 -2.09 -28.57
CA ARG A 329 14.59 -1.06 -27.81
C ARG A 329 15.75 -0.45 -28.60
N ALA A 330 16.34 -1.19 -29.50
CA ALA A 330 17.49 -0.77 -30.28
C ALA A 330 17.11 0.09 -31.52
N GLU A 331 15.87 -0.04 -31.99
CA GLU A 331 15.45 0.59 -33.24
C GLU A 331 14.96 2.02 -33.02
N PRO A 332 15.61 3.05 -33.62
CA PRO A 332 15.18 4.43 -33.52
C PRO A 332 13.78 4.63 -34.12
N GLY A 333 12.95 5.40 -33.45
CA GLY A 333 11.59 5.70 -33.90
C GLY A 333 10.53 4.63 -33.63
N VAL A 334 10.90 3.49 -33.07
CA VAL A 334 9.98 2.45 -32.58
C VAL A 334 9.58 2.75 -31.15
N PHE A 335 8.34 2.44 -30.80
CA PHE A 335 7.81 2.69 -29.46
C PHE A 335 8.37 1.69 -28.45
N CYS A 336 8.35 2.09 -27.16
CA CYS A 336 8.84 1.21 -26.10
C CYS A 336 8.01 -0.08 -25.99
N PRO A 337 8.62 -1.23 -25.62
CA PRO A 337 7.93 -2.52 -25.48
C PRO A 337 6.70 -2.49 -24.59
N ARG A 338 6.69 -1.60 -23.56
CA ARG A 338 5.54 -1.42 -22.66
C ARG A 338 4.27 -0.95 -23.40
N LEU A 339 4.40 -0.12 -24.43
CA LEU A 339 3.26 0.34 -25.22
C LEU A 339 2.59 -0.84 -25.93
N TYR A 340 3.39 -1.71 -26.52
CA TYR A 340 2.92 -2.94 -27.17
C TYR A 340 2.32 -3.91 -26.15
N GLY A 341 2.89 -3.96 -24.92
CA GLY A 341 2.36 -4.71 -23.81
C GLY A 341 0.94 -4.29 -23.43
N VAL A 342 0.74 -2.99 -23.24
CA VAL A 342 -0.57 -2.42 -22.87
C VAL A 342 -1.59 -2.48 -24.02
N ARG A 343 -1.15 -2.27 -25.27
CA ARG A 343 -2.06 -2.18 -26.42
C ARG A 343 -2.46 -3.54 -26.98
N PHE A 344 -1.51 -4.48 -27.05
CA PHE A 344 -1.68 -5.78 -27.73
C PHE A 344 -1.52 -6.98 -26.79
N GLY A 345 -1.32 -6.77 -25.49
CA GLY A 345 -1.07 -7.88 -24.56
C GLY A 345 0.35 -8.46 -24.66
N GLY A 346 1.33 -7.67 -25.17
CA GLY A 346 2.73 -8.07 -25.33
C GLY A 346 3.08 -8.51 -26.75
N LEU A 347 4.27 -9.08 -26.90
CA LEU A 347 4.76 -9.53 -28.20
C LEU A 347 3.89 -10.61 -28.82
N ARG A 348 3.24 -11.46 -28.03
CA ARG A 348 2.26 -12.46 -28.50
C ARG A 348 1.13 -11.82 -29.30
N GLY A 349 0.53 -10.77 -28.75
CA GLY A 349 -0.53 -10.05 -29.45
C GLY A 349 -0.02 -9.29 -30.70
N VAL A 350 1.24 -8.85 -30.69
CA VAL A 350 1.89 -8.28 -31.87
C VAL A 350 2.05 -9.33 -32.97
N TYR A 351 2.59 -10.52 -32.65
CA TYR A 351 2.77 -11.61 -33.62
C TYR A 351 1.42 -12.04 -34.23
N ALA A 352 0.39 -12.22 -33.39
CA ALA A 352 -0.94 -12.58 -33.87
C ALA A 352 -1.51 -11.54 -34.85
N ARG A 353 -1.30 -10.24 -34.58
CA ARG A 353 -1.73 -9.14 -35.47
C ARG A 353 -0.90 -9.03 -36.75
N LEU A 354 0.32 -9.52 -36.76
CA LEU A 354 1.17 -9.60 -37.94
C LEU A 354 0.94 -10.86 -38.79
N GLY A 355 0.02 -11.73 -38.36
CA GLY A 355 -0.28 -13.00 -39.06
C GLY A 355 0.84 -14.03 -38.98
N LEU A 356 1.68 -13.94 -37.94
CA LEU A 356 2.80 -14.84 -37.75
C LEU A 356 2.46 -15.95 -36.78
N GLU A 357 2.80 -17.18 -37.16
CA GLU A 357 2.77 -18.31 -36.22
C GLU A 357 3.84 -18.12 -35.13
N LEU A 358 3.43 -18.35 -33.90
CA LEU A 358 4.33 -18.30 -32.75
C LEU A 358 5.34 -19.44 -32.85
N ARG A 359 6.59 -19.16 -33.15
CA ARG A 359 7.65 -20.14 -32.94
C ARG A 359 7.65 -20.56 -31.45
N THR A 360 7.91 -21.85 -31.19
CA THR A 360 7.83 -22.55 -29.89
C THR A 360 8.35 -21.82 -28.65
N ASN A 361 9.19 -20.80 -28.81
CA ASN A 361 9.72 -20.01 -27.70
C ASN A 361 8.71 -19.10 -26.97
N LEU A 362 7.48 -18.93 -27.47
CA LEU A 362 6.43 -18.13 -26.80
C LEU A 362 5.42 -18.98 -26.03
N ALA A 363 5.34 -20.29 -26.26
CA ALA A 363 4.68 -21.26 -25.36
C ALA A 363 5.22 -21.13 -23.92
N TYR A 364 6.46 -20.66 -23.77
CA TYR A 364 7.10 -20.34 -22.50
C TYR A 364 6.32 -19.32 -21.65
N ALA A 365 5.67 -18.34 -22.23
CA ALA A 365 4.92 -17.34 -21.46
C ALA A 365 3.68 -17.94 -20.80
N ASP A 366 3.00 -18.85 -21.49
CA ASP A 366 1.80 -19.54 -20.97
C ASP A 366 2.17 -20.54 -19.87
N ILE A 367 3.28 -21.26 -20.05
CA ILE A 367 3.80 -22.16 -19.02
C ILE A 367 4.21 -21.35 -17.79
N ARG A 368 4.88 -20.21 -17.98
CA ARG A 368 5.27 -19.34 -16.87
C ARG A 368 4.06 -18.80 -16.10
N ALA A 369 2.98 -18.44 -16.78
CA ALA A 369 1.73 -18.02 -16.13
C ALA A 369 1.12 -19.16 -15.31
N ARG A 370 1.18 -20.40 -15.80
CA ARG A 370 0.70 -21.60 -15.09
C ARG A 370 1.56 -21.97 -13.89
N ILE A 371 2.87 -21.84 -13.97
CA ILE A 371 3.77 -22.20 -12.86
C ILE A 371 3.93 -21.10 -11.81
N ALA A 372 3.59 -19.84 -12.13
CA ALA A 372 3.73 -18.73 -11.19
C ALA A 372 2.97 -18.92 -9.86
N PRO A 373 1.73 -19.44 -9.84
CA PRO A 373 0.98 -19.69 -8.60
C PRO A 373 1.60 -20.76 -7.72
N TRP A 374 2.35 -21.71 -8.30
CA TRP A 374 2.93 -22.83 -7.55
C TRP A 374 3.88 -22.39 -6.43
N ARG A 375 4.55 -21.26 -6.58
CA ARG A 375 5.42 -20.75 -5.51
C ARG A 375 4.62 -20.44 -4.25
N GLU A 376 3.47 -19.79 -4.40
CA GLU A 376 2.56 -19.51 -3.27
C GLU A 376 1.98 -20.79 -2.69
N THR A 377 1.53 -21.70 -3.55
CA THR A 377 0.97 -23.00 -3.14
C THR A 377 1.97 -23.80 -2.32
N LEU A 378 3.22 -23.91 -2.77
CA LEU A 378 4.27 -24.64 -2.05
C LEU A 378 4.66 -23.95 -0.73
N THR A 379 4.70 -22.61 -0.72
CA THR A 379 4.97 -21.85 0.48
C THR A 379 3.87 -22.08 1.52
N ALA A 380 2.60 -21.94 1.13
CA ALA A 380 1.45 -22.13 2.01
C ALA A 380 1.37 -23.57 2.53
N PHE A 381 1.48 -24.56 1.65
CA PHE A 381 1.50 -25.98 2.01
C PHE A 381 2.62 -26.30 3.02
N THR A 382 3.82 -25.75 2.81
CA THR A 382 4.92 -25.98 3.74
C THR A 382 4.70 -25.32 5.09
N CYS A 383 4.15 -24.12 5.12
CA CYS A 383 3.78 -23.47 6.40
C CYS A 383 2.79 -24.34 7.18
N GLU A 384 1.74 -24.84 6.53
CA GLU A 384 0.73 -25.71 7.14
C GLU A 384 1.35 -27.00 7.68
N MET A 385 2.08 -27.73 6.83
CA MET A 385 2.74 -28.99 7.17
C MET A 385 3.72 -28.85 8.36
N LEU A 386 4.49 -27.77 8.42
CA LEU A 386 5.45 -27.53 9.50
C LEU A 386 4.74 -27.07 10.78
N SER A 387 3.69 -26.27 10.66
CA SER A 387 2.87 -25.85 11.81
C SER A 387 2.16 -27.05 12.46
N GLU A 388 1.60 -27.96 11.66
CA GLU A 388 0.99 -29.21 12.14
C GLU A 388 2.00 -30.11 12.85
N SER A 389 3.26 -30.05 12.45
CA SER A 389 4.34 -30.78 13.13
C SER A 389 4.88 -30.08 14.39
N GLY A 390 4.28 -28.98 14.81
CA GLY A 390 4.61 -28.23 16.02
C GLY A 390 5.74 -27.21 15.88
N SER A 391 6.11 -26.82 14.65
CA SER A 391 7.12 -25.77 14.41
C SER A 391 6.49 -24.38 14.44
N VAL A 392 7.25 -23.40 14.96
CA VAL A 392 6.90 -21.97 14.90
C VAL A 392 7.35 -21.42 13.55
N ILE A 393 6.41 -20.86 12.79
CA ILE A 393 6.65 -20.38 11.44
C ILE A 393 6.50 -18.87 11.36
N GLU A 394 7.55 -18.20 10.89
CA GLU A 394 7.53 -16.77 10.55
C GLU A 394 7.71 -16.62 9.03
N ARG A 395 6.78 -15.95 8.37
CA ARG A 395 6.85 -15.71 6.93
C ARG A 395 7.26 -14.27 6.63
N SER A 396 8.29 -14.09 5.80
CA SER A 396 8.73 -12.78 5.29
C SER A 396 8.83 -12.86 3.76
N GLY A 397 7.83 -12.32 3.07
CA GLY A 397 7.75 -12.42 1.61
C GLY A 397 7.62 -13.87 1.14
N TRP A 398 8.65 -14.35 0.42
CA TRP A 398 8.74 -15.71 -0.11
C TRP A 398 9.64 -16.64 0.75
N ALA A 399 10.21 -16.12 1.82
CA ALA A 399 11.00 -16.88 2.77
C ALA A 399 10.16 -17.29 3.98
N ILE A 400 10.39 -18.49 4.46
CA ILE A 400 9.82 -19.04 5.69
C ILE A 400 10.98 -19.24 6.68
N THR A 401 10.87 -18.68 7.88
CA THR A 401 11.77 -18.97 8.98
C THR A 401 11.11 -19.99 9.91
N VAL A 402 11.81 -21.07 10.22
CA VAL A 402 11.32 -22.20 11.00
C VAL A 402 12.01 -22.20 12.36
N ASP A 403 11.22 -22.21 13.42
CA ASP A 403 11.65 -22.22 14.84
C ASP A 403 12.71 -21.15 15.17
N ARG A 404 12.77 -20.06 14.38
CA ARG A 404 13.78 -18.98 14.42
C ARG A 404 15.22 -19.44 14.24
N THR A 405 15.44 -20.67 13.76
CA THR A 405 16.76 -21.29 13.65
C THR A 405 17.28 -21.37 12.23
N TRP A 406 16.39 -21.58 11.24
CA TRP A 406 16.75 -21.67 9.83
C TRP A 406 15.64 -21.15 8.93
N SER A 407 16.02 -20.82 7.70
CA SER A 407 15.11 -20.24 6.71
C SER A 407 15.09 -21.05 5.42
N VAL A 408 13.90 -21.11 4.77
CA VAL A 408 13.71 -21.79 3.50
C VAL A 408 12.92 -20.92 2.50
N SER A 409 13.28 -20.99 1.23
CA SER A 409 12.54 -20.37 0.13
C SER A 409 12.32 -21.31 -1.03
N PHE A 410 11.26 -21.06 -1.83
CA PHE A 410 10.86 -21.90 -2.94
C PHE A 410 11.17 -21.24 -4.28
N TYR A 411 11.73 -22.04 -5.20
CA TYR A 411 12.01 -21.66 -6.56
C TYR A 411 11.36 -22.64 -7.53
N VAL A 412 10.34 -22.22 -8.25
CA VAL A 412 9.63 -23.06 -9.22
C VAL A 412 10.33 -22.96 -10.56
N MET A 413 10.82 -24.08 -11.08
CA MET A 413 11.61 -24.16 -12.28
C MET A 413 10.82 -24.75 -13.43
N GLN A 414 10.85 -24.07 -14.57
CA GLN A 414 10.29 -24.58 -15.81
C GLN A 414 11.28 -25.51 -16.50
N SER A 415 10.76 -26.64 -17.00
CA SER A 415 11.52 -27.59 -17.84
C SER A 415 11.65 -27.11 -19.27
N SER A 416 12.64 -27.64 -19.94
CA SER A 416 12.81 -27.68 -21.41
C SER A 416 13.50 -28.97 -21.81
N GLU A 417 13.24 -29.45 -23.02
CA GLU A 417 13.92 -30.62 -23.58
C GLU A 417 15.43 -30.36 -23.74
N TYR A 418 16.22 -31.40 -23.45
CA TYR A 418 17.67 -31.42 -23.64
C TYR A 418 18.15 -32.83 -23.88
N GLY A 419 18.57 -33.12 -25.10
CA GLY A 419 18.87 -34.50 -25.50
C GLY A 419 17.64 -35.38 -25.35
N ASN A 420 17.80 -36.53 -24.70
CA ASN A 420 16.71 -37.48 -24.41
C ASN A 420 16.01 -37.23 -23.07
N GLY A 421 16.27 -36.09 -22.39
CA GLY A 421 15.71 -35.81 -21.06
C GLY A 421 15.29 -34.35 -20.90
N LEU A 422 15.06 -33.99 -19.66
CA LEU A 422 14.63 -32.63 -19.28
C LEU A 422 15.76 -31.88 -18.58
N ARG A 423 15.73 -30.55 -18.76
CA ARG A 423 16.54 -29.60 -17.98
C ARG A 423 15.68 -28.45 -17.44
N TRP A 424 16.09 -27.89 -16.31
CA TRP A 424 15.42 -26.78 -15.61
C TRP A 424 16.38 -25.63 -15.42
N PHE A 425 15.97 -24.41 -15.75
CA PHE A 425 16.78 -23.21 -15.65
C PHE A 425 16.47 -22.42 -14.39
N ILE A 426 17.52 -21.99 -13.67
CA ILE A 426 17.43 -21.04 -12.57
C ILE A 426 17.72 -19.65 -13.13
N ARG A 427 16.67 -18.92 -13.48
CA ARG A 427 16.75 -17.62 -14.19
C ARG A 427 16.94 -16.42 -13.28
N ARG A 428 16.62 -16.53 -12.01
CA ARG A 428 16.79 -15.49 -11.01
C ARG A 428 17.59 -16.03 -9.84
N LYS A 429 18.38 -15.14 -9.23
CA LYS A 429 19.07 -15.50 -7.99
C LYS A 429 18.01 -15.81 -6.92
N PRO A 430 18.07 -16.98 -6.27
CA PRO A 430 17.21 -17.29 -5.13
C PRO A 430 17.38 -16.30 -4.00
N GLU A 431 16.39 -16.20 -3.12
CA GLU A 431 16.48 -15.40 -1.91
C GLU A 431 17.58 -15.95 -0.98
N PRO A 432 18.23 -15.08 -0.20
CA PRO A 432 19.33 -15.47 0.68
C PRO A 432 18.81 -16.21 1.93
N THR A 433 18.31 -17.45 1.74
CA THR A 433 17.85 -18.35 2.80
C THR A 433 18.86 -19.48 3.04
N ASP A 434 18.78 -20.14 4.21
CA ASP A 434 19.67 -21.25 4.55
C ASP A 434 19.45 -22.46 3.67
N ILE A 435 18.21 -22.67 3.24
CA ILE A 435 17.80 -23.75 2.34
C ILE A 435 17.01 -23.15 1.18
N VAL A 436 17.31 -23.59 -0.04
CA VAL A 436 16.48 -23.29 -1.21
C VAL A 436 15.91 -24.59 -1.79
N VAL A 437 14.60 -24.60 -1.93
CA VAL A 437 13.87 -25.71 -2.55
C VAL A 437 13.59 -25.36 -4.01
N PHE A 438 14.14 -26.17 -4.91
CA PHE A 438 13.90 -26.07 -6.35
C PHE A 438 12.85 -27.10 -6.77
N ALA A 439 11.62 -26.64 -7.08
CA ALA A 439 10.55 -27.49 -7.57
C ALA A 439 10.70 -27.71 -9.09
N ARG A 440 10.89 -28.95 -9.51
CA ARG A 440 11.02 -29.35 -10.91
C ARG A 440 9.63 -29.53 -11.53
N MET A 441 9.22 -28.59 -12.38
CA MET A 441 7.93 -28.66 -13.07
C MET A 441 8.05 -29.48 -14.35
N PRO A 442 7.02 -30.27 -14.73
CA PRO A 442 6.93 -30.90 -16.05
C PRO A 442 6.72 -29.87 -17.16
N MET A 443 6.79 -30.29 -18.41
CA MET A 443 6.63 -29.44 -19.60
C MET A 443 5.27 -28.75 -19.66
N ASP A 444 4.22 -29.39 -19.20
CA ASP A 444 2.85 -28.86 -19.15
C ASP A 444 2.59 -27.94 -17.96
N GLY A 445 3.52 -27.87 -16.99
CA GLY A 445 3.38 -27.02 -15.79
C GLY A 445 2.31 -27.51 -14.79
N SER A 446 1.93 -28.79 -14.82
CA SER A 446 0.89 -29.37 -13.96
C SER A 446 1.30 -29.44 -12.49
N ILE A 447 1.92 -30.49 -12.03
CA ILE A 447 2.34 -30.74 -10.65
C ILE A 447 3.86 -30.93 -10.62
N PRO A 448 4.58 -30.41 -9.59
CA PRO A 448 6.01 -30.64 -9.46
C PRO A 448 6.36 -32.14 -9.46
N MET A 449 7.31 -32.54 -10.30
CA MET A 449 7.76 -33.94 -10.43
C MET A 449 8.67 -34.36 -9.27
N ALA A 450 9.48 -33.44 -8.77
CA ALA A 450 10.40 -33.66 -7.66
C ALA A 450 10.91 -32.32 -7.12
N TYR A 451 11.53 -32.37 -5.97
CA TYR A 451 12.10 -31.21 -5.25
C TYR A 451 13.60 -31.43 -5.03
N ILE A 452 14.41 -30.43 -5.32
CA ILE A 452 15.82 -30.43 -4.95
C ILE A 452 15.99 -29.45 -3.81
N VAL A 453 16.42 -29.94 -2.66
CA VAL A 453 16.52 -29.19 -1.40
C VAL A 453 18.00 -28.92 -1.12
N LEU A 454 18.51 -27.74 -1.51
CA LEU A 454 19.91 -27.41 -1.41
C LEU A 454 20.20 -26.52 -0.19
N PRO A 455 21.02 -26.96 0.76
CA PRO A 455 21.51 -26.14 1.86
C PRO A 455 22.61 -25.19 1.36
N LYS A 456 22.55 -23.92 1.81
CA LYS A 456 23.52 -22.89 1.44
C LYS A 456 24.93 -23.21 1.95
N SER A 457 25.05 -23.92 3.06
CA SER A 457 26.33 -24.37 3.61
C SER A 457 27.13 -25.24 2.65
N ARG A 458 26.46 -26.10 1.87
CA ARG A 458 27.11 -26.96 0.85
C ARG A 458 27.10 -26.36 -0.55
N PHE A 459 26.15 -25.47 -0.84
CA PHE A 459 26.00 -24.79 -2.13
C PHE A 459 26.06 -23.28 -1.97
N PRO A 460 27.24 -22.69 -1.69
CA PRO A 460 27.39 -21.25 -1.53
C PRO A 460 27.04 -20.47 -2.80
N THR A 461 27.12 -21.15 -3.97
CA THR A 461 26.65 -20.65 -5.28
C THR A 461 25.67 -21.63 -5.87
N TRP A 462 24.47 -21.14 -6.21
CA TRP A 462 23.41 -21.95 -6.78
C TRP A 462 23.73 -22.36 -8.22
N PRO A 463 23.40 -23.61 -8.63
CA PRO A 463 23.57 -24.03 -10.01
C PRO A 463 22.70 -23.18 -10.94
N LYS A 464 23.20 -22.88 -12.14
CA LYS A 464 22.42 -22.12 -13.16
C LYS A 464 21.40 -23.01 -13.86
N MET A 465 21.65 -24.30 -13.90
CA MET A 465 20.81 -25.33 -14.53
C MET A 465 20.80 -26.59 -13.66
N ILE A 466 19.70 -27.31 -13.71
CA ILE A 466 19.49 -28.61 -13.13
C ILE A 466 19.02 -29.53 -14.26
N TYR A 467 19.57 -30.72 -14.33
CA TYR A 467 19.23 -31.72 -15.34
C TYR A 467 18.40 -32.85 -14.73
N GLU A 468 17.85 -33.70 -15.56
CA GLU A 468 17.15 -34.90 -15.09
C GLU A 468 18.08 -35.80 -14.30
N SER A 469 19.32 -35.99 -14.81
CA SER A 469 20.43 -36.64 -14.10
C SER A 469 21.54 -35.61 -13.89
N ASN A 470 21.88 -35.31 -12.64
CA ASN A 470 22.91 -34.34 -12.27
C ASN A 470 24.17 -35.08 -11.76
N THR A 471 25.08 -34.31 -11.18
CA THR A 471 26.16 -34.86 -10.38
C THR A 471 25.61 -35.52 -9.11
N PRO A 472 26.26 -36.60 -8.59
CA PRO A 472 25.82 -37.25 -7.36
C PRO A 472 25.64 -36.27 -6.18
N ALA A 473 26.42 -35.21 -6.19
CA ALA A 473 26.33 -34.14 -5.17
C ALA A 473 24.99 -33.36 -5.17
N ILE A 474 24.32 -33.24 -6.33
CA ILE A 474 22.99 -32.59 -6.45
C ILE A 474 21.88 -33.64 -6.31
N ASP A 475 22.05 -34.80 -6.91
CA ASP A 475 21.03 -35.87 -6.94
C ASP A 475 20.76 -36.45 -5.54
N SER A 476 21.75 -36.41 -4.63
CA SER A 476 21.57 -36.80 -3.22
C SER A 476 20.62 -35.86 -2.44
N PHE A 477 20.33 -34.69 -2.98
CA PHE A 477 19.36 -33.73 -2.41
C PHE A 477 18.03 -33.70 -3.18
N SER A 478 17.75 -34.70 -4.02
CA SER A 478 16.51 -34.81 -4.77
C SER A 478 15.49 -35.66 -3.99
N TYR A 479 14.30 -35.08 -3.77
CA TYR A 479 13.23 -35.71 -2.98
C TYR A 479 11.91 -35.74 -3.77
N PRO A 480 11.10 -36.80 -3.64
CA PRO A 480 9.80 -36.87 -4.29
C PRO A 480 8.74 -35.97 -3.63
N SER A 481 8.97 -35.58 -2.38
CA SER A 481 8.02 -34.72 -1.60
C SER A 481 8.76 -33.75 -0.69
N LEU A 482 8.01 -32.81 -0.13
CA LEU A 482 8.52 -31.84 0.85
C LEU A 482 8.61 -32.38 2.29
N ALA A 483 8.31 -33.66 2.52
CA ALA A 483 8.35 -34.30 3.84
C ALA A 483 9.71 -34.15 4.52
N ILE A 484 10.80 -34.11 3.75
CA ILE A 484 12.16 -33.86 4.25
C ILE A 484 12.27 -32.57 5.08
N LEU A 485 11.51 -31.53 4.76
CA LEU A 485 11.53 -30.28 5.54
C LEU A 485 10.96 -30.49 6.96
N ARG A 486 10.00 -31.40 7.11
CA ARG A 486 9.47 -31.79 8.44
C ARG A 486 10.52 -32.54 9.26
N ASP A 487 11.26 -33.41 8.62
CA ASP A 487 12.33 -34.15 9.29
C ASP A 487 13.48 -33.22 9.71
N LEU A 488 13.85 -32.27 8.86
CA LEU A 488 14.80 -31.20 9.19
C LEU A 488 14.32 -30.35 10.38
N ALA A 489 13.05 -30.00 10.43
CA ALA A 489 12.49 -29.23 11.54
C ALA A 489 12.51 -30.03 12.85
N ARG A 490 12.27 -31.34 12.82
CA ARG A 490 12.39 -32.22 13.98
C ARG A 490 13.85 -32.33 14.47
N LEU A 491 14.79 -32.50 13.56
CA LEU A 491 16.23 -32.56 13.87
C LEU A 491 16.73 -31.24 14.48
N SER A 492 16.32 -30.11 13.93
CA SER A 492 16.66 -28.79 14.45
C SER A 492 16.22 -28.60 15.92
N ARG A 493 15.03 -29.09 16.28
CA ARG A 493 14.53 -29.03 17.66
C ARG A 493 15.23 -29.98 18.63
N SER A 494 15.78 -31.09 18.13
CA SER A 494 16.57 -32.02 18.95
C SER A 494 18.02 -31.59 19.21
N GLY A 495 18.40 -30.39 18.72
CA GLY A 495 19.75 -29.86 18.89
C GLY A 495 20.81 -30.48 17.99
N SER A 496 20.42 -31.30 17.03
CA SER A 496 21.34 -31.86 16.02
C SER A 496 21.68 -30.81 14.96
N PRO A 497 22.95 -30.68 14.52
CA PRO A 497 23.32 -29.71 13.51
C PRO A 497 22.60 -30.03 12.20
N LEU A 498 21.90 -29.05 11.63
CA LEU A 498 21.28 -29.12 10.31
C LEU A 498 22.38 -29.22 9.25
N CYS A 499 22.67 -30.42 8.79
CA CYS A 499 23.67 -30.74 7.74
C CYS A 499 25.16 -30.55 8.14
N THR A 500 25.78 -31.56 8.68
CA THR A 500 27.20 -31.83 8.37
C THR A 500 27.31 -32.55 7.00
#